data_774b8f889117dbb47282c45d684cf315
#
_entry.id   774b8f889117dbb47282c45d684cf315
#
_cell.length_a   1.000
_cell.length_b   1.000
_cell.length_c   1.000
_cell.angle_alpha   90.00
_cell.angle_beta   90.00
_cell.angle_gamma   90.00
#
_symmetry.space_group_name_H-M   'P 1'
#
loop_
_entity.id
_entity.type
_entity.pdbx_description
1 polymer ?
#
loop_
_entity_poly.entity_id
_entity_poly.type
_entity_poly.pdbx_seq_one_letter_code
_entity_poly.pdbx_strand_id
1 'polypeptide(L)'
;MDVYGIHIADKPLSNYELLDYVRQLNILNFRGVFMRDELPKKPWAAESGIVNFNTSLQPGSHWVAYYKNGKERIAFDSYGQVILKELRDYLKTEKEKETDEAVIHRNTDIVQKFNTQICGHLCLYVLKSLSIGKTFRQILNYLTERSTGAGIQWTNNMANELHKPVRKKFLKRFVFVRNVDDVWGADLIELPKISKKNYGFRYILMVIDVFSKYGWGIPLKTKTGKEVASALRTIFKKNKPVKLWVDKGREFYNKDVSELLKKNNIEIYSTNNDEKCSVVERWNRTIKTQLWRYFSANGTQKYTDILQPLMDKYNSTKHRSIGMSPSDARKPSNRQQAFKNLYFKKVQSRNKQPKYKVGDKVRISVKKDIFAKGFTVNWSDKIYTIIEVLKTLPPTYKIRDDREEIKGTFYDQELQKTSENTFRIEKVLRWKKQNGKRQARVKWVGYDSSYNSWIPESEITNYGDQ
;
A
#
# COMPACT_ATOMS: atom_id res chain seq x y z
N MET A 1 -4.62 -39.12 -5.57
CA MET A 1 -5.75 -38.80 -4.65
C MET A 1 -6.98 -39.59 -5.10
N ASP A 2 -7.67 -40.25 -4.18
CA ASP A 2 -8.92 -40.95 -4.54
C ASP A 2 -10.13 -40.03 -4.34
N VAL A 3 -10.93 -39.91 -5.39
CA VAL A 3 -12.14 -39.08 -5.41
C VAL A 3 -13.33 -40.01 -5.79
N TYR A 4 -14.17 -40.33 -4.82
CA TYR A 4 -15.34 -41.21 -5.01
C TYR A 4 -15.05 -42.52 -5.76
N GLY A 5 -13.93 -43.18 -5.38
CA GLY A 5 -13.53 -44.48 -5.95
C GLY A 5 -12.74 -44.39 -7.26
N ILE A 6 -12.50 -43.18 -7.78
CA ILE A 6 -11.64 -42.94 -8.94
C ILE A 6 -10.28 -42.45 -8.46
N HIS A 7 -9.22 -43.16 -8.84
CA HIS A 7 -7.85 -42.76 -8.55
C HIS A 7 -7.39 -41.65 -9.52
N ILE A 8 -7.13 -40.45 -9.00
CA ILE A 8 -6.60 -39.33 -9.77
C ILE A 8 -5.10 -39.31 -9.59
N ALA A 9 -4.36 -39.23 -10.69
CA ALA A 9 -2.89 -39.22 -10.69
C ALA A 9 -2.33 -38.08 -9.81
N ASP A 10 -1.28 -38.38 -9.03
CA ASP A 10 -0.65 -37.38 -8.10
C ASP A 10 0.33 -36.46 -8.85
N LYS A 11 -0.23 -35.64 -9.73
CA LYS A 11 0.49 -34.64 -10.55
C LYS A 11 -0.46 -33.47 -10.86
N PRO A 12 0.07 -32.31 -11.32
CA PRO A 12 -0.79 -31.24 -11.83
C PRO A 12 -1.70 -31.74 -12.94
N LEU A 13 -2.97 -31.37 -12.90
CA LEU A 13 -3.92 -31.77 -13.93
C LEU A 13 -4.03 -30.69 -15.00
N SER A 14 -3.94 -31.13 -16.27
CA SER A 14 -4.24 -30.30 -17.42
C SER A 14 -5.76 -30.16 -17.62
N ASN A 15 -6.19 -29.24 -18.48
CA ASN A 15 -7.58 -29.06 -18.87
C ASN A 15 -8.18 -30.35 -19.47
N TYR A 16 -7.43 -31.09 -20.29
CA TYR A 16 -7.87 -32.37 -20.87
C TYR A 16 -8.08 -33.42 -19.82
N GLU A 17 -7.16 -33.58 -18.88
CA GLU A 17 -7.28 -34.54 -17.79
C GLU A 17 -8.44 -34.22 -16.85
N LEU A 18 -8.67 -32.93 -16.56
CA LEU A 18 -9.83 -32.48 -15.79
C LEU A 18 -11.14 -32.87 -16.48
N LEU A 19 -11.25 -32.67 -17.80
CA LEU A 19 -12.42 -33.04 -18.59
C LEU A 19 -12.66 -34.58 -18.56
N ASP A 20 -11.58 -35.34 -18.65
CA ASP A 20 -11.67 -36.81 -18.60
C ASP A 20 -12.13 -37.28 -17.22
N TYR A 21 -11.55 -36.76 -16.14
CA TYR A 21 -12.00 -37.10 -14.77
C TYR A 21 -13.42 -36.63 -14.47
N VAL A 22 -13.88 -35.51 -15.03
CA VAL A 22 -15.28 -35.07 -14.92
C VAL A 22 -16.24 -36.09 -15.50
N ARG A 23 -15.89 -36.69 -16.67
CA ARG A 23 -16.67 -37.75 -17.30
C ARG A 23 -16.68 -39.04 -16.45
N GLN A 24 -15.52 -39.48 -16.00
CA GLN A 24 -15.38 -40.67 -15.14
C GLN A 24 -16.16 -40.51 -13.82
N LEU A 25 -16.13 -39.34 -13.21
CA LEU A 25 -16.83 -38.97 -11.98
C LEU A 25 -18.33 -38.75 -12.20
N ASN A 26 -18.80 -38.71 -13.45
CA ASN A 26 -20.18 -38.38 -13.81
C ASN A 26 -20.69 -37.12 -13.08
N ILE A 27 -19.99 -36.00 -13.29
CA ILE A 27 -20.38 -34.69 -12.73
C ILE A 27 -21.44 -34.10 -13.64
N LEU A 28 -22.67 -33.94 -13.12
CA LEU A 28 -23.82 -33.47 -13.88
C LEU A 28 -23.73 -31.94 -14.14
N ASN A 29 -24.31 -31.50 -15.27
CA ASN A 29 -24.37 -30.09 -15.67
C ASN A 29 -23.00 -29.40 -15.73
N PHE A 30 -21.96 -30.14 -16.09
CA PHE A 30 -20.62 -29.58 -16.21
C PHE A 30 -20.48 -28.81 -17.52
N ARG A 31 -20.20 -27.51 -17.41
CA ARG A 31 -20.09 -26.58 -18.55
C ARG A 31 -18.79 -26.70 -19.31
N GLY A 32 -17.69 -26.85 -18.58
CA GLY A 32 -16.35 -26.91 -19.17
C GLY A 32 -15.24 -26.54 -18.22
N VAL A 33 -14.02 -26.61 -18.77
CA VAL A 33 -12.79 -26.11 -18.17
C VAL A 33 -12.33 -24.89 -18.98
N PHE A 34 -12.18 -23.75 -18.37
CA PHE A 34 -11.95 -22.47 -19.04
C PHE A 34 -10.68 -21.78 -18.50
N MET A 35 -10.03 -20.99 -19.33
CA MET A 35 -9.19 -19.90 -18.83
C MET A 35 -10.11 -18.76 -18.38
N ARG A 36 -9.63 -17.88 -17.50
CA ARG A 36 -10.51 -16.84 -16.90
C ARG A 36 -11.11 -15.86 -17.93
N ASP A 37 -10.46 -15.69 -19.07
CA ASP A 37 -10.89 -14.85 -20.20
C ASP A 37 -11.72 -15.60 -21.24
N GLU A 38 -11.92 -16.92 -21.08
CA GLU A 38 -12.68 -17.77 -21.99
C GLU A 38 -14.05 -18.21 -21.45
N LEU A 39 -14.50 -17.60 -20.35
CA LEU A 39 -15.82 -17.91 -19.80
C LEU A 39 -16.93 -17.60 -20.83
N PRO A 40 -17.98 -18.44 -20.94
CA PRO A 40 -19.09 -18.20 -21.84
C PRO A 40 -19.82 -16.89 -21.54
N LYS A 41 -20.50 -16.32 -22.53
CA LYS A 41 -21.19 -15.02 -22.38
C LYS A 41 -22.26 -15.01 -21.27
N LYS A 42 -22.96 -16.12 -21.06
CA LYS A 42 -24.01 -16.23 -20.02
C LYS A 42 -24.01 -17.62 -19.39
N PRO A 43 -24.23 -17.72 -18.07
CA PRO A 43 -24.36 -18.99 -17.39
C PRO A 43 -25.73 -19.64 -17.67
N TRP A 44 -25.80 -20.96 -17.59
CA TRP A 44 -27.05 -21.70 -17.56
C TRP A 44 -27.77 -21.54 -16.22
N ALA A 45 -29.03 -21.99 -16.15
CA ALA A 45 -29.79 -22.00 -14.90
C ALA A 45 -29.15 -22.91 -13.84
N ALA A 46 -28.64 -24.07 -14.28
CA ALA A 46 -27.86 -24.98 -13.45
C ALA A 46 -26.59 -25.40 -14.22
N GLU A 47 -25.42 -25.14 -13.69
CA GLU A 47 -24.15 -25.55 -14.26
C GLU A 47 -23.03 -25.57 -13.22
N SER A 48 -21.95 -26.26 -13.58
CA SER A 48 -20.69 -26.21 -12.85
C SER A 48 -19.52 -26.12 -13.83
N GLY A 49 -18.36 -25.69 -13.36
CA GLY A 49 -17.17 -25.63 -14.20
C GLY A 49 -15.91 -25.39 -13.40
N ILE A 50 -14.79 -25.45 -14.10
CA ILE A 50 -13.46 -25.20 -13.53
C ILE A 50 -12.80 -24.09 -14.33
N VAL A 51 -12.18 -23.12 -13.64
CA VAL A 51 -11.58 -21.92 -14.24
C VAL A 51 -10.14 -21.79 -13.81
N ASN A 52 -9.24 -21.50 -14.76
CA ASN A 52 -7.85 -21.21 -14.44
C ASN A 52 -7.67 -19.75 -14.02
N PHE A 53 -6.73 -19.51 -13.13
CA PHE A 53 -6.36 -18.15 -12.68
C PHE A 53 -5.69 -17.31 -13.75
N ASN A 54 -5.08 -17.93 -14.74
CA ASN A 54 -4.40 -17.27 -15.84
C ASN A 54 -5.32 -17.08 -17.06
N THR A 55 -4.93 -16.17 -17.94
CA THR A 55 -5.57 -15.97 -19.25
C THR A 55 -5.09 -17.00 -20.27
N SER A 56 -5.78 -17.12 -21.38
CA SER A 56 -5.44 -18.02 -22.50
C SER A 56 -4.04 -17.76 -23.11
N LEU A 57 -3.47 -16.58 -22.89
CA LEU A 57 -2.13 -16.20 -23.34
C LEU A 57 -1.02 -16.60 -22.34
N GLN A 58 -1.34 -17.24 -21.24
CA GLN A 58 -0.40 -17.57 -20.16
C GLN A 58 -0.46 -19.07 -19.85
N PRO A 59 0.65 -19.70 -19.39
CA PRO A 59 0.59 -21.07 -18.90
C PRO A 59 -0.34 -21.14 -17.68
N GLY A 60 -1.15 -22.21 -17.60
CA GLY A 60 -2.08 -22.43 -16.48
C GLY A 60 -1.33 -22.53 -15.15
N SER A 61 -1.89 -21.93 -14.09
CA SER A 61 -1.23 -21.86 -12.77
C SER A 61 -2.06 -22.46 -11.63
N HIS A 62 -3.34 -22.23 -11.61
CA HIS A 62 -4.22 -22.61 -10.49
C HIS A 62 -5.67 -22.78 -10.95
N TRP A 63 -6.35 -23.80 -10.42
CA TRP A 63 -7.73 -24.16 -10.75
C TRP A 63 -8.69 -23.79 -9.63
N VAL A 64 -9.82 -23.20 -10.00
CA VAL A 64 -10.95 -22.81 -9.15
C VAL A 64 -12.21 -23.45 -9.69
N ALA A 65 -13.04 -24.01 -8.82
CA ALA A 65 -14.33 -24.55 -9.20
C ALA A 65 -15.47 -23.55 -8.97
N TYR A 66 -16.47 -23.59 -9.83
CA TYR A 66 -17.73 -22.90 -9.59
C TYR A 66 -18.93 -23.82 -9.79
N TYR A 67 -20.00 -23.51 -9.06
CA TYR A 67 -21.27 -24.22 -9.13
C TYR A 67 -22.41 -23.21 -9.05
N LYS A 68 -23.41 -23.41 -9.90
CA LYS A 68 -24.62 -22.59 -9.94
C LYS A 68 -25.83 -23.50 -10.05
N ASN A 69 -26.83 -23.30 -9.21
CA ASN A 69 -28.14 -23.96 -9.30
C ASN A 69 -29.21 -22.93 -8.88
N GLY A 70 -29.89 -22.36 -9.86
CA GLY A 70 -30.83 -21.28 -9.64
C GLY A 70 -30.18 -20.06 -8.99
N LYS A 71 -30.58 -19.75 -7.75
CA LYS A 71 -30.03 -18.65 -6.95
C LYS A 71 -28.78 -19.03 -6.17
N GLU A 72 -28.53 -20.31 -5.95
CA GLU A 72 -27.34 -20.78 -5.27
C GLU A 72 -26.12 -20.63 -6.19
N ARG A 73 -25.09 -19.97 -5.72
CA ARG A 73 -23.84 -19.75 -6.43
C ARG A 73 -22.69 -19.99 -5.50
N ILE A 74 -21.78 -20.85 -5.91
CA ILE A 74 -20.62 -21.25 -5.13
C ILE A 74 -19.36 -21.05 -5.98
N ALA A 75 -18.32 -20.50 -5.38
CA ALA A 75 -16.97 -20.47 -5.93
C ALA A 75 -16.02 -21.09 -4.91
N PHE A 76 -15.28 -22.08 -5.33
CA PHE A 76 -14.33 -22.80 -4.49
C PHE A 76 -12.90 -22.59 -4.98
N ASP A 77 -12.05 -22.09 -4.10
CA ASP A 77 -10.61 -21.97 -4.29
C ASP A 77 -9.88 -22.72 -3.18
N SER A 78 -9.05 -23.69 -3.51
CA SER A 78 -8.31 -24.48 -2.53
C SER A 78 -7.37 -23.68 -1.62
N TYR A 79 -7.01 -22.45 -2.02
CA TYR A 79 -6.25 -21.49 -1.21
C TYR A 79 -7.12 -20.41 -0.55
N GLY A 80 -8.45 -20.47 -0.70
CA GLY A 80 -9.38 -19.49 -0.09
C GLY A 80 -9.22 -18.06 -0.59
N GLN A 81 -8.68 -17.87 -1.81
CA GLN A 81 -8.43 -16.52 -2.36
C GLN A 81 -9.75 -15.84 -2.77
N VAL A 82 -9.63 -14.55 -3.11
CA VAL A 82 -10.76 -13.77 -3.61
C VAL A 82 -11.19 -14.30 -4.97
N ILE A 83 -12.51 -14.39 -5.18
CA ILE A 83 -13.10 -14.84 -6.46
C ILE A 83 -12.55 -13.97 -7.59
N LEU A 84 -12.13 -14.61 -8.70
CA LEU A 84 -11.74 -13.91 -9.93
C LEU A 84 -12.86 -12.98 -10.38
N LYS A 85 -12.47 -11.77 -10.81
CA LYS A 85 -13.43 -10.75 -11.24
C LYS A 85 -14.32 -11.31 -12.38
N GLU A 86 -13.70 -11.93 -13.36
CA GLU A 86 -14.36 -12.51 -14.53
C GLU A 86 -15.38 -13.57 -14.14
N LEU A 87 -15.03 -14.46 -13.20
CA LEU A 87 -15.94 -15.48 -12.68
C LEU A 87 -17.09 -14.87 -11.86
N ARG A 88 -16.79 -13.87 -11.04
CA ARG A 88 -17.80 -13.13 -10.27
C ARG A 88 -18.80 -12.45 -11.20
N ASP A 89 -18.32 -11.77 -12.23
CA ASP A 89 -19.16 -11.06 -13.20
C ASP A 89 -19.95 -12.05 -14.06
N TYR A 90 -19.38 -13.21 -14.39
CA TYR A 90 -20.08 -14.30 -15.09
C TYR A 90 -21.26 -14.86 -14.29
N LEU A 91 -21.08 -15.06 -12.99
CA LEU A 91 -22.11 -15.66 -12.13
C LEU A 91 -23.24 -14.69 -11.75
N LYS A 92 -23.09 -13.38 -11.98
CA LYS A 92 -24.12 -12.35 -11.73
C LYS A 92 -25.17 -12.29 -12.85
N THR A 93 -26.39 -11.90 -12.49
CA THR A 93 -27.39 -11.44 -13.46
C THR A 93 -27.06 -9.99 -13.89
N GLU A 94 -27.61 -9.51 -14.99
CA GLU A 94 -27.40 -8.13 -15.44
C GLU A 94 -27.80 -7.10 -14.37
N LYS A 95 -28.92 -7.31 -13.69
CA LYS A 95 -29.38 -6.46 -12.59
C LYS A 95 -28.40 -6.43 -11.41
N GLU A 96 -27.85 -7.58 -11.04
CA GLU A 96 -26.86 -7.69 -9.94
C GLU A 96 -25.49 -7.12 -10.31
N LYS A 97 -25.17 -6.97 -11.60
CA LYS A 97 -23.95 -6.28 -12.05
C LYS A 97 -24.05 -4.77 -11.79
N GLU A 98 -25.24 -4.21 -11.88
CA GLU A 98 -25.48 -2.78 -11.63
C GLU A 98 -25.46 -2.43 -10.14
N THR A 99 -26.01 -3.33 -9.28
CA THR A 99 -26.16 -3.10 -7.83
C THR A 99 -25.02 -3.67 -6.97
N ASP A 100 -24.17 -4.51 -7.55
CA ASP A 100 -23.10 -5.30 -6.86
C ASP A 100 -23.59 -6.18 -5.68
N GLU A 101 -24.89 -6.56 -5.67
CA GLU A 101 -25.57 -7.24 -4.55
C GLU A 101 -25.58 -8.78 -4.64
N ALA A 102 -24.87 -9.38 -5.60
CA ALA A 102 -24.91 -10.84 -5.76
C ALA A 102 -24.23 -11.59 -4.59
N VAL A 103 -24.96 -12.47 -3.96
CA VAL A 103 -24.41 -13.40 -2.96
C VAL A 103 -23.80 -14.61 -3.66
N ILE A 104 -22.47 -14.70 -3.64
CA ILE A 104 -21.72 -15.90 -4.08
C ILE A 104 -21.03 -16.47 -2.84
N HIS A 105 -21.42 -17.69 -2.47
CA HIS A 105 -20.80 -18.43 -1.37
C HIS A 105 -19.38 -18.85 -1.78
N ARG A 106 -18.40 -18.58 -0.95
CA ARG A 106 -17.01 -18.99 -1.18
C ARG A 106 -16.37 -19.50 0.09
N ASN A 107 -15.36 -20.34 -0.04
CA ASN A 107 -14.50 -20.64 1.10
C ASN A 107 -13.49 -19.50 1.31
N THR A 108 -13.11 -19.33 2.57
CA THR A 108 -12.03 -18.44 3.00
C THR A 108 -10.87 -19.23 3.59
N ASP A 109 -11.11 -20.51 3.88
CA ASP A 109 -10.14 -21.41 4.48
C ASP A 109 -9.27 -22.06 3.41
N ILE A 110 -7.98 -22.20 3.72
CA ILE A 110 -7.04 -22.93 2.88
C ILE A 110 -7.23 -24.43 3.14
N VAL A 111 -7.59 -25.17 2.13
CA VAL A 111 -7.78 -26.64 2.21
C VAL A 111 -6.71 -27.42 1.44
N GLN A 112 -5.78 -26.70 0.79
CA GLN A 112 -4.64 -27.29 0.09
C GLN A 112 -3.33 -26.90 0.79
N LYS A 113 -2.46 -27.90 1.04
CA LYS A 113 -1.11 -27.60 1.58
C LYS A 113 -0.30 -26.80 0.56
N PHE A 114 0.44 -25.81 1.02
CA PHE A 114 1.44 -25.14 0.20
C PHE A 114 2.46 -26.18 -0.31
N ASN A 115 2.92 -26.02 -1.53
CA ASN A 115 3.79 -26.96 -2.26
C ASN A 115 3.13 -28.24 -2.76
N THR A 116 1.82 -28.38 -2.72
CA THR A 116 1.10 -29.43 -3.43
C THR A 116 0.43 -28.87 -4.68
N GLN A 117 0.24 -29.72 -5.69
CA GLN A 117 -0.34 -29.31 -6.97
C GLN A 117 -1.71 -30.01 -7.20
N ILE A 118 -2.52 -30.08 -6.14
CA ILE A 118 -3.80 -30.81 -6.11
C ILE A 118 -5.03 -29.91 -6.25
N CYS A 119 -4.90 -28.65 -6.68
CA CYS A 119 -6.04 -27.73 -6.85
C CYS A 119 -7.11 -28.32 -7.77
N GLY A 120 -6.73 -28.90 -8.91
CA GLY A 120 -7.64 -29.58 -9.82
C GLY A 120 -8.37 -30.78 -9.18
N HIS A 121 -7.65 -31.55 -8.37
CA HIS A 121 -8.24 -32.71 -7.63
C HIS A 121 -9.31 -32.26 -6.65
N LEU A 122 -9.05 -31.18 -5.92
CA LEU A 122 -9.99 -30.60 -4.96
C LEU A 122 -11.20 -29.97 -5.67
N CYS A 123 -11.00 -29.33 -6.82
CA CYS A 123 -12.11 -28.88 -7.67
C CYS A 123 -13.03 -30.03 -8.08
N LEU A 124 -12.46 -31.14 -8.57
CA LEU A 124 -13.23 -32.34 -8.92
C LEU A 124 -13.99 -32.91 -7.72
N TYR A 125 -13.33 -33.02 -6.56
CA TYR A 125 -13.98 -33.49 -5.34
C TYR A 125 -15.17 -32.64 -4.93
N VAL A 126 -15.00 -31.28 -4.94
CA VAL A 126 -16.05 -30.33 -4.56
C VAL A 126 -17.22 -30.44 -5.52
N LEU A 127 -16.97 -30.40 -6.83
CA LEU A 127 -18.03 -30.47 -7.85
C LEU A 127 -18.78 -31.80 -7.81
N LYS A 128 -18.09 -32.93 -7.64
CA LYS A 128 -18.75 -34.21 -7.45
C LYS A 128 -19.60 -34.27 -6.19
N SER A 129 -19.07 -33.72 -5.09
CA SER A 129 -19.81 -33.66 -3.81
C SER A 129 -21.10 -32.85 -3.92
N LEU A 130 -21.04 -31.67 -4.59
CA LEU A 130 -22.22 -30.83 -4.85
C LEU A 130 -23.22 -31.52 -5.78
N SER A 131 -22.75 -32.23 -6.82
CA SER A 131 -23.62 -32.94 -7.78
C SER A 131 -24.41 -34.10 -7.16
N ILE A 132 -23.95 -34.64 -6.03
CA ILE A 132 -24.65 -35.68 -5.26
C ILE A 132 -25.42 -35.15 -4.04
N GLY A 133 -25.62 -33.81 -3.97
CA GLY A 133 -26.48 -33.17 -2.98
C GLY A 133 -25.82 -32.82 -1.64
N LYS A 134 -24.51 -32.93 -1.50
CA LYS A 134 -23.84 -32.42 -0.28
C LYS A 134 -23.85 -30.89 -0.25
N THR A 135 -24.07 -30.30 0.92
CA THR A 135 -23.99 -28.86 1.08
C THR A 135 -22.53 -28.39 1.04
N PHE A 136 -22.30 -27.16 0.56
CA PHE A 136 -20.96 -26.59 0.50
C PHE A 136 -20.26 -26.56 1.87
N ARG A 137 -21.02 -26.30 2.94
CA ARG A 137 -20.52 -26.34 4.32
C ARG A 137 -20.03 -27.72 4.75
N GLN A 138 -20.79 -28.79 4.43
CA GLN A 138 -20.37 -30.17 4.71
C GLN A 138 -19.08 -30.53 3.97
N ILE A 139 -18.97 -30.10 2.72
CA ILE A 139 -17.77 -30.32 1.90
C ILE A 139 -16.56 -29.60 2.50
N LEU A 140 -16.71 -28.33 2.88
CA LEU A 140 -15.63 -27.59 3.49
C LEU A 140 -15.19 -28.19 4.82
N ASN A 141 -16.11 -28.57 5.69
CA ASN A 141 -15.78 -29.22 6.97
C ASN A 141 -14.96 -30.49 6.71
N TYR A 142 -15.40 -31.37 5.79
CA TYR A 142 -14.66 -32.56 5.44
C TYR A 142 -13.26 -32.31 4.90
N LEU A 143 -13.11 -31.33 4.00
CA LEU A 143 -11.81 -30.95 3.44
C LEU A 143 -10.90 -30.33 4.51
N THR A 144 -11.46 -29.52 5.40
CA THR A 144 -10.73 -28.92 6.51
C THR A 144 -10.26 -29.97 7.51
N GLU A 145 -11.10 -30.91 7.91
CA GLU A 145 -10.74 -32.03 8.79
C GLU A 145 -9.62 -32.92 8.21
N ARG A 146 -9.58 -33.13 6.93
CA ARG A 146 -8.54 -33.91 6.24
C ARG A 146 -7.24 -33.14 6.00
N SER A 147 -7.33 -31.85 5.79
CA SER A 147 -6.16 -30.97 5.67
C SER A 147 -5.52 -30.70 7.03
N THR A 148 -6.31 -30.84 8.11
CA THR A 148 -5.89 -30.62 9.48
C THR A 148 -5.65 -31.97 10.18
N GLY A 149 -4.48 -32.53 10.09
CA GLY A 149 -3.98 -33.14 11.31
C GLY A 149 -3.91 -32.02 12.35
N ALA A 150 -4.81 -32.03 13.32
CA ALA A 150 -5.00 -31.24 14.55
C ALA A 150 -4.22 -29.93 14.85
N GLY A 151 -3.47 -29.36 13.92
CA GLY A 151 -2.55 -28.23 14.16
C GLY A 151 -2.76 -26.95 13.35
N ILE A 152 -3.72 -26.88 12.40
CA ILE A 152 -3.77 -25.82 11.38
C ILE A 152 -4.81 -24.73 11.68
N GLN A 153 -5.74 -24.91 12.61
CA GLN A 153 -6.85 -23.98 12.83
C GLN A 153 -6.39 -22.57 13.32
N TRP A 154 -5.35 -22.49 14.11
CA TRP A 154 -4.80 -21.21 14.59
C TRP A 154 -3.87 -20.54 13.57
N THR A 155 -3.13 -21.32 12.74
CA THR A 155 -2.29 -20.79 11.66
C THR A 155 -3.12 -20.10 10.58
N ASN A 156 -4.33 -20.56 10.30
CA ASN A 156 -5.21 -19.98 9.30
C ASN A 156 -5.67 -18.57 9.69
N ASN A 157 -6.09 -18.35 10.94
CA ASN A 157 -6.50 -17.01 11.39
C ASN A 157 -5.35 -16.02 11.34
N MET A 158 -4.17 -16.39 11.84
CA MET A 158 -2.99 -15.53 11.79
C MET A 158 -2.51 -15.29 10.35
N ALA A 159 -2.46 -16.32 9.52
CA ALA A 159 -2.11 -16.18 8.11
C ALA A 159 -3.09 -15.24 7.39
N ASN A 160 -4.39 -15.41 7.60
CA ASN A 160 -5.40 -14.53 7.06
C ASN A 160 -5.23 -13.08 7.54
N GLU A 161 -4.89 -12.85 8.80
CA GLU A 161 -4.60 -11.51 9.31
C GLU A 161 -3.39 -10.89 8.65
N LEU A 162 -2.28 -11.64 8.53
CA LEU A 162 -1.04 -11.15 7.93
C LEU A 162 -1.18 -10.82 6.43
N HIS A 163 -2.08 -11.51 5.72
CA HIS A 163 -2.32 -11.32 4.29
C HIS A 163 -3.50 -10.39 3.96
N LYS A 164 -4.25 -9.88 4.95
CA LYS A 164 -5.33 -8.91 4.70
C LYS A 164 -4.85 -7.76 3.81
N PRO A 165 -5.64 -7.35 2.81
CA PRO A 165 -5.26 -6.25 1.92
C PRO A 165 -5.00 -4.94 2.68
N VAL A 166 -3.92 -4.24 2.33
CA VAL A 166 -3.59 -2.91 2.85
C VAL A 166 -4.10 -1.84 1.90
N ARG A 167 -4.82 -0.86 2.44
CA ARG A 167 -5.27 0.29 1.66
C ARG A 167 -4.10 1.24 1.41
N LYS A 168 -3.47 1.15 0.24
CA LYS A 168 -2.29 1.96 -0.13
C LYS A 168 -2.60 3.44 -0.34
N LYS A 169 -3.82 3.79 -0.80
CA LYS A 169 -4.23 5.17 -1.08
C LYS A 169 -5.26 5.63 -0.05
N PHE A 170 -4.90 6.57 0.79
CA PHE A 170 -5.76 7.17 1.79
C PHE A 170 -5.39 8.64 2.05
N LEU A 171 -6.27 9.36 2.75
CA LEU A 171 -6.06 10.76 3.07
C LEU A 171 -5.04 10.87 4.21
N LYS A 172 -3.89 11.47 3.93
CA LYS A 172 -2.85 11.80 4.92
C LYS A 172 -3.05 13.18 5.51
N ARG A 173 -2.34 13.49 6.58
CA ARG A 173 -2.22 14.87 7.10
C ARG A 173 -1.79 15.82 5.99
N PHE A 174 -2.11 17.07 6.12
CA PHE A 174 -1.69 18.12 5.20
C PHE A 174 -0.94 19.20 5.96
N VAL A 175 -0.06 19.89 5.26
CA VAL A 175 0.63 21.06 5.82
C VAL A 175 -0.39 22.15 6.02
N PHE A 176 -0.50 22.62 7.27
CA PHE A 176 -1.39 23.70 7.66
C PHE A 176 -0.58 24.96 7.95
N VAL A 177 -0.85 26.01 7.21
CA VAL A 177 -0.22 27.33 7.35
C VAL A 177 -1.32 28.38 7.42
N ARG A 178 -1.26 29.28 8.39
CA ARG A 178 -2.35 30.23 8.63
C ARG A 178 -2.31 31.44 7.71
N ASN A 179 -1.14 31.99 7.47
CA ASN A 179 -0.99 33.25 6.76
C ASN A 179 0.06 33.16 5.64
N VAL A 180 0.03 34.16 4.78
CA VAL A 180 1.08 34.44 3.82
C VAL A 180 2.38 34.71 4.60
N ASP A 181 3.49 34.16 4.09
CA ASP A 181 4.82 34.31 4.65
C ASP A 181 5.07 33.64 6.02
N ASP A 182 4.11 32.89 6.58
CA ASP A 182 4.36 32.10 7.79
C ASP A 182 5.41 31.00 7.52
N VAL A 183 5.27 30.28 6.41
CA VAL A 183 6.17 29.18 6.05
C VAL A 183 6.49 29.21 4.56
N TRP A 184 7.77 29.26 4.24
CA TRP A 184 8.24 29.03 2.87
C TRP A 184 8.93 27.66 2.76
N GLY A 185 8.75 26.98 1.62
CA GLY A 185 9.52 25.81 1.26
C GLY A 185 10.64 26.20 0.30
N ALA A 186 11.84 25.65 0.47
CA ALA A 186 12.93 25.83 -0.48
C ALA A 186 13.59 24.50 -0.86
N ASP A 187 14.05 24.41 -2.12
CA ASP A 187 14.73 23.24 -2.67
C ASP A 187 15.55 23.66 -3.91
N LEU A 188 16.46 22.81 -4.35
CA LEU A 188 17.27 23.01 -5.54
C LEU A 188 16.83 22.11 -6.70
N ILE A 189 16.60 22.70 -7.86
CA ILE A 189 16.53 21.95 -9.11
C ILE A 189 17.96 21.81 -9.67
N GLU A 190 18.42 20.58 -9.86
CA GLU A 190 19.74 20.32 -10.45
C GLU A 190 19.64 20.11 -11.98
N LEU A 191 20.45 20.88 -12.74
CA LEU A 191 20.49 20.90 -14.20
C LEU A 191 21.93 20.87 -14.76
N PRO A 192 22.86 20.02 -14.26
CA PRO A 192 24.27 20.07 -14.62
C PRO A 192 24.51 19.79 -16.12
N LYS A 193 23.70 18.91 -16.73
CA LYS A 193 23.85 18.49 -18.12
C LYS A 193 23.66 19.63 -19.15
N ILE A 194 22.89 20.64 -18.80
CA ILE A 194 22.57 21.75 -19.70
C ILE A 194 23.25 23.07 -19.30
N SER A 195 24.16 23.05 -18.33
CA SER A 195 24.82 24.25 -17.80
C SER A 195 25.59 25.04 -18.83
N LYS A 196 26.27 24.37 -19.77
CA LYS A 196 27.01 25.04 -20.87
C LYS A 196 26.13 25.96 -21.73
N LYS A 197 24.85 25.55 -21.92
CA LYS A 197 23.85 26.34 -22.66
C LYS A 197 23.22 27.46 -21.82
N ASN A 198 23.52 27.49 -20.52
CA ASN A 198 22.92 28.38 -19.54
C ASN A 198 23.99 29.16 -18.73
N TYR A 199 25.03 29.69 -19.40
CA TYR A 199 26.08 30.54 -18.82
C TYR A 199 26.76 29.93 -17.56
N GLY A 200 26.82 28.57 -17.52
CA GLY A 200 27.41 27.85 -16.40
C GLY A 200 26.47 27.64 -15.20
N PHE A 201 25.24 28.10 -15.26
CA PHE A 201 24.24 27.83 -14.21
C PHE A 201 23.85 26.33 -14.21
N ARG A 202 24.03 25.71 -13.06
CA ARG A 202 23.81 24.25 -12.83
C ARG A 202 22.59 23.96 -11.97
N TYR A 203 22.12 24.95 -11.22
CA TYR A 203 21.04 24.81 -10.24
C TYR A 203 20.04 25.93 -10.39
N ILE A 204 18.81 25.71 -9.93
CA ILE A 204 17.83 26.76 -9.70
C ILE A 204 17.39 26.64 -8.25
N LEU A 205 17.60 27.70 -7.45
CA LEU A 205 17.00 27.81 -6.13
C LEU A 205 15.50 28.09 -6.32
N MET A 206 14.68 27.16 -5.85
CA MET A 206 13.23 27.24 -5.89
C MET A 206 12.71 27.55 -4.49
N VAL A 207 11.99 28.64 -4.32
CA VAL A 207 11.39 29.06 -3.06
C VAL A 207 9.90 29.30 -3.28
N ILE A 208 9.03 28.74 -2.42
CA ILE A 208 7.57 28.87 -2.52
C ILE A 208 6.96 29.23 -1.17
N ASP A 209 6.10 30.24 -1.13
CA ASP A 209 5.23 30.47 0.02
C ASP A 209 4.16 29.37 0.09
N VAL A 210 4.16 28.62 1.19
CA VAL A 210 3.28 27.45 1.36
C VAL A 210 1.81 27.85 1.38
N PHE A 211 1.46 29.05 1.83
CA PHE A 211 0.08 29.53 1.84
C PHE A 211 -0.37 30.00 0.45
N SER A 212 0.21 31.08 -0.07
CA SER A 212 -0.21 31.71 -1.33
C SER A 212 0.18 30.92 -2.56
N LYS A 213 1.11 29.97 -2.45
CA LYS A 213 1.76 29.27 -3.56
C LYS A 213 2.62 30.18 -4.44
N TYR A 214 2.90 31.39 -4.02
CA TYR A 214 3.77 32.31 -4.73
C TYR A 214 5.20 31.77 -4.75
N GLY A 215 5.79 31.72 -5.95
CA GLY A 215 7.08 31.09 -6.16
C GLY A 215 8.15 32.04 -6.70
N TRP A 216 9.40 31.80 -6.29
CA TRP A 216 10.60 32.43 -6.78
C TRP A 216 11.57 31.40 -7.31
N GLY A 217 12.21 31.66 -8.45
CA GLY A 217 13.26 30.84 -9.03
C GLY A 217 14.49 31.67 -9.32
N ILE A 218 15.64 31.31 -8.75
CA ILE A 218 16.91 32.00 -8.95
C ILE A 218 17.95 31.02 -9.48
N PRO A 219 18.59 31.29 -10.64
CA PRO A 219 19.63 30.42 -11.17
C PRO A 219 20.91 30.54 -10.35
N LEU A 220 21.60 29.42 -10.09
CA LEU A 220 22.85 29.35 -9.35
C LEU A 220 23.89 28.54 -10.15
N LYS A 221 25.16 28.99 -10.08
CA LYS A 221 26.29 28.26 -10.67
C LYS A 221 26.75 27.11 -9.79
N THR A 222 26.70 27.29 -8.49
CA THR A 222 27.09 26.29 -7.49
C THR A 222 25.99 26.13 -6.43
N LYS A 223 26.04 25.07 -5.65
CA LYS A 223 25.17 24.86 -4.48
C LYS A 223 25.88 25.16 -3.15
N THR A 224 26.87 26.08 -3.18
CA THR A 224 27.56 26.50 -1.97
C THR A 224 26.65 27.37 -1.09
N GLY A 225 26.85 27.31 0.23
CA GLY A 225 26.09 28.11 1.19
C GLY A 225 26.13 29.59 0.88
N LYS A 226 27.29 30.11 0.45
CA LYS A 226 27.48 31.53 0.07
C LYS A 226 26.58 31.95 -1.09
N GLU A 227 26.47 31.12 -2.13
CA GLU A 227 25.63 31.40 -3.31
C GLU A 227 24.16 31.29 -3.00
N VAL A 228 23.76 30.25 -2.25
CA VAL A 228 22.37 30.03 -1.76
C VAL A 228 21.96 31.20 -0.84
N ALA A 229 22.81 31.61 0.11
CA ALA A 229 22.54 32.76 0.98
C ALA A 229 22.41 34.07 0.19
N SER A 230 23.22 34.28 -0.86
CA SER A 230 23.11 35.46 -1.74
C SER A 230 21.77 35.47 -2.49
N ALA A 231 21.34 34.35 -3.02
CA ALA A 231 20.06 34.22 -3.71
C ALA A 231 18.88 34.44 -2.75
N LEU A 232 18.90 33.83 -1.56
CA LEU A 232 17.88 34.04 -0.53
C LEU A 232 17.83 35.52 -0.10
N ARG A 233 18.98 36.17 0.06
CA ARG A 233 19.05 37.60 0.39
C ARG A 233 18.33 38.48 -0.65
N THR A 234 18.42 38.10 -1.93
CA THR A 234 17.72 38.83 -3.01
C THR A 234 16.20 38.72 -2.86
N ILE A 235 15.70 37.53 -2.49
CA ILE A 235 14.27 37.33 -2.25
C ILE A 235 13.82 38.06 -0.98
N PHE A 236 14.60 37.98 0.10
CA PHE A 236 14.28 38.59 1.40
C PHE A 236 14.23 40.10 1.40
N LYS A 237 14.81 40.79 0.39
CA LYS A 237 14.66 42.24 0.21
C LYS A 237 13.22 42.71 0.07
N LYS A 238 12.37 41.88 -0.56
CA LYS A 238 10.95 42.21 -0.82
C LYS A 238 10.02 41.57 0.20
N ASN A 239 10.21 40.29 0.49
CA ASN A 239 9.38 39.52 1.43
C ASN A 239 10.26 38.48 2.14
N LYS A 240 9.91 38.15 3.37
CA LYS A 240 10.62 37.14 4.16
C LYS A 240 9.65 36.28 4.94
N PRO A 241 9.94 34.96 5.12
CA PRO A 241 9.10 34.08 5.91
C PRO A 241 9.39 34.20 7.41
N VAL A 242 8.44 33.69 8.22
CA VAL A 242 8.73 33.41 9.63
C VAL A 242 9.56 32.11 9.73
N LYS A 243 9.21 31.09 8.91
CA LYS A 243 9.90 29.80 8.90
C LYS A 243 10.29 29.39 7.48
N LEU A 244 11.47 28.79 7.35
CA LEU A 244 11.98 28.23 6.11
C LEU A 244 12.05 26.70 6.25
N TRP A 245 11.26 26.00 5.46
CA TRP A 245 11.22 24.54 5.41
C TRP A 245 12.08 24.01 4.27
N VAL A 246 13.10 23.24 4.60
CA VAL A 246 14.08 22.71 3.65
C VAL A 246 14.37 21.24 3.93
N ASP A 247 15.01 20.57 2.99
CA ASP A 247 15.63 19.27 3.22
C ASP A 247 16.89 19.42 4.10
N LYS A 248 17.37 18.29 4.69
CA LYS A 248 18.62 18.27 5.49
C LYS A 248 19.89 18.41 4.64
N GLY A 249 19.82 19.10 3.52
CA GLY A 249 20.94 19.31 2.62
C GLY A 249 21.97 20.32 3.19
N ARG A 250 23.25 20.05 2.93
CA ARG A 250 24.36 20.95 3.35
C ARG A 250 24.30 22.32 2.71
N GLU A 251 23.60 22.45 1.57
CA GLU A 251 23.33 23.70 0.87
C GLU A 251 22.52 24.69 1.69
N PHE A 252 21.68 24.21 2.62
CA PHE A 252 20.87 25.02 3.53
C PHE A 252 21.42 25.03 4.96
N TYR A 253 22.03 23.94 5.42
CA TYR A 253 22.58 23.82 6.77
C TYR A 253 24.09 24.14 6.74
N ASN A 254 24.43 25.40 6.65
CA ASN A 254 25.79 25.91 6.67
C ASN A 254 25.86 27.31 7.34
N LYS A 255 27.08 27.78 7.57
CA LYS A 255 27.32 29.07 8.26
C LYS A 255 26.69 30.27 7.55
N ASP A 256 26.90 30.41 6.23
CA ASP A 256 26.45 31.58 5.46
C ASP A 256 24.92 31.71 5.48
N VAL A 257 24.19 30.62 5.27
CA VAL A 257 22.72 30.58 5.32
C VAL A 257 22.23 30.81 6.75
N SER A 258 22.86 30.18 7.75
CA SER A 258 22.47 30.34 9.16
C SER A 258 22.62 31.78 9.63
N GLU A 259 23.70 32.50 9.27
CA GLU A 259 23.90 33.88 9.59
C GLU A 259 22.87 34.81 8.92
N LEU A 260 22.54 34.55 7.64
CA LEU A 260 21.48 35.25 6.92
C LEU A 260 20.13 35.11 7.59
N LEU A 261 19.75 33.86 7.96
CA LEU A 261 18.47 33.55 8.59
C LEU A 261 18.37 34.16 9.98
N LYS A 262 19.41 34.05 10.80
CA LYS A 262 19.49 34.73 12.13
C LYS A 262 19.31 36.22 12.02
N LYS A 263 20.02 36.88 11.08
CA LYS A 263 19.92 38.35 10.84
C LYS A 263 18.48 38.77 10.48
N ASN A 264 17.68 37.88 9.88
CA ASN A 264 16.31 38.17 9.46
C ASN A 264 15.24 37.56 10.40
N ASN A 265 15.62 36.96 11.54
CA ASN A 265 14.74 36.31 12.49
C ASN A 265 13.90 35.18 11.83
N ILE A 266 14.51 34.40 10.94
CA ILE A 266 13.86 33.29 10.23
C ILE A 266 14.28 31.98 10.87
N GLU A 267 13.30 31.15 11.29
CA GLU A 267 13.51 29.81 11.80
C GLU A 267 13.65 28.82 10.63
N ILE A 268 14.77 28.08 10.57
CA ILE A 268 14.94 26.98 9.61
C ILE A 268 14.58 25.65 10.25
N TYR A 269 13.83 24.80 9.54
CA TYR A 269 13.53 23.45 10.00
C TYR A 269 13.43 22.45 8.86
N SER A 270 13.66 21.17 9.20
CA SER A 270 13.48 20.01 8.30
C SER A 270 12.63 18.96 9.00
N THR A 271 11.85 18.20 8.23
CA THR A 271 11.11 17.06 8.77
C THR A 271 12.01 15.83 8.86
N ASN A 272 11.82 15.02 9.93
CA ASN A 272 12.63 13.82 10.19
C ASN A 272 12.18 12.58 9.42
N ASN A 273 11.03 12.63 8.78
CA ASN A 273 10.48 11.52 7.99
C ASN A 273 10.90 11.66 6.52
N ASP A 274 10.80 10.58 5.75
CA ASP A 274 10.92 10.56 4.28
C ASP A 274 9.94 11.54 3.58
N GLU A 275 9.08 12.22 4.34
CA GLU A 275 8.21 13.30 3.86
C GLU A 275 9.03 14.57 3.74
N LYS A 276 9.71 14.70 2.61
CA LYS A 276 10.32 15.93 2.11
C LYS A 276 9.28 17.03 2.00
N CYS A 277 9.72 18.28 1.77
CA CYS A 277 8.79 19.38 1.57
C CYS A 277 7.92 19.16 0.32
N SER A 278 6.84 18.37 0.48
CA SER A 278 5.98 17.91 -0.61
C SER A 278 5.35 19.04 -1.43
N VAL A 279 5.30 20.25 -0.88
CA VAL A 279 4.78 21.44 -1.56
C VAL A 279 5.79 21.93 -2.59
N VAL A 280 7.06 22.12 -2.20
CA VAL A 280 8.11 22.56 -3.12
C VAL A 280 8.45 21.48 -4.15
N GLU A 281 8.48 20.20 -3.76
CA GLU A 281 8.72 19.09 -4.71
C GLU A 281 7.67 19.04 -5.82
N ARG A 282 6.40 19.15 -5.46
CA ARG A 282 5.31 19.16 -6.44
C ARG A 282 5.41 20.38 -7.35
N TRP A 283 5.78 21.52 -6.81
CA TRP A 283 5.99 22.73 -7.57
C TRP A 283 7.20 22.60 -8.50
N ASN A 284 8.32 22.09 -8.02
CA ASN A 284 9.50 21.79 -8.84
C ASN A 284 9.14 20.90 -10.04
N ARG A 285 8.31 19.87 -9.83
CA ARG A 285 7.80 19.03 -10.93
C ARG A 285 7.02 19.86 -11.94
N THR A 286 6.15 20.76 -11.50
CA THR A 286 5.37 21.63 -12.37
C THR A 286 6.28 22.52 -13.21
N ILE A 287 7.25 23.19 -12.60
CA ILE A 287 8.19 24.08 -13.29
C ILE A 287 9.10 23.31 -14.24
N LYS A 288 9.65 22.17 -13.80
CA LYS A 288 10.41 21.27 -14.69
C LYS A 288 9.58 20.88 -15.92
N THR A 289 8.33 20.47 -15.75
CA THR A 289 7.46 20.08 -16.87
C THR A 289 7.28 21.25 -17.86
N GLN A 290 7.11 22.48 -17.37
CA GLN A 290 6.95 23.65 -18.23
C GLN A 290 8.26 24.01 -18.95
N LEU A 291 9.42 23.92 -18.30
CA LEU A 291 10.72 24.09 -18.91
C LEU A 291 10.97 23.07 -20.02
N TRP A 292 10.69 21.79 -19.76
CA TRP A 292 10.86 20.74 -20.77
C TRP A 292 9.92 20.90 -21.96
N ARG A 293 8.68 21.30 -21.73
CA ARG A 293 7.75 21.64 -22.83
C ARG A 293 8.27 22.79 -23.69
N TYR A 294 8.79 23.83 -23.05
CA TYR A 294 9.41 24.95 -23.75
C TYR A 294 10.62 24.49 -24.56
N PHE A 295 11.48 23.66 -23.99
CA PHE A 295 12.64 23.10 -24.69
C PHE A 295 12.24 22.31 -25.94
N SER A 296 11.22 21.46 -25.82
CA SER A 296 10.72 20.67 -26.95
C SER A 296 10.08 21.55 -28.02
N ALA A 297 9.33 22.56 -27.62
CA ALA A 297 8.65 23.45 -28.58
C ALA A 297 9.60 24.37 -29.35
N ASN A 298 10.73 24.77 -28.73
CA ASN A 298 11.65 25.76 -29.31
C ASN A 298 13.01 25.19 -29.72
N GLY A 299 13.20 23.86 -29.66
CA GLY A 299 14.47 23.21 -30.02
C GLY A 299 15.67 23.67 -29.18
N THR A 300 15.46 24.16 -27.97
CA THR A 300 16.49 24.75 -27.11
C THR A 300 16.52 24.12 -25.74
N GLN A 301 17.64 24.26 -25.01
CA GLN A 301 17.74 23.92 -23.60
C GLN A 301 18.16 25.13 -22.75
N LYS A 302 18.03 26.34 -23.31
CA LYS A 302 18.34 27.59 -22.63
C LYS A 302 17.15 28.02 -21.79
N TYR A 303 17.32 28.04 -20.46
CA TYR A 303 16.24 28.37 -19.52
C TYR A 303 16.44 29.72 -18.83
N THR A 304 17.67 30.24 -18.81
CA THR A 304 17.99 31.47 -18.09
C THR A 304 17.16 32.66 -18.55
N ASP A 305 16.87 32.76 -19.85
CA ASP A 305 16.14 33.89 -20.44
C ASP A 305 14.63 33.82 -20.17
N ILE A 306 14.12 32.58 -19.92
CA ILE A 306 12.69 32.35 -19.74
C ILE A 306 12.30 32.08 -18.30
N LEU A 307 13.26 31.91 -17.38
CA LEU A 307 12.98 31.53 -15.99
C LEU A 307 12.09 32.55 -15.31
N GLN A 308 12.43 33.85 -15.39
CA GLN A 308 11.63 34.91 -14.78
C GLN A 308 10.25 35.07 -15.44
N PRO A 309 10.11 35.14 -16.77
CA PRO A 309 8.81 35.09 -17.43
C PRO A 309 7.96 33.87 -17.03
N LEU A 310 8.59 32.72 -16.82
CA LEU A 310 7.91 31.51 -16.37
C LEU A 310 7.40 31.65 -14.93
N MET A 311 8.19 32.24 -14.03
CA MET A 311 7.78 32.53 -12.65
C MET A 311 6.62 33.54 -12.62
N ASP A 312 6.69 34.59 -13.43
CA ASP A 312 5.65 35.62 -13.52
C ASP A 312 4.34 35.02 -14.05
N LYS A 313 4.43 34.21 -15.09
CA LYS A 313 3.27 33.45 -15.63
C LYS A 313 2.68 32.51 -14.58
N TYR A 314 3.51 31.74 -13.86
CA TYR A 314 3.04 30.87 -12.80
C TYR A 314 2.33 31.67 -11.70
N ASN A 315 2.93 32.76 -11.23
CA ASN A 315 2.39 33.59 -10.14
C ASN A 315 1.12 34.34 -10.52
N SER A 316 0.86 34.59 -11.82
CA SER A 316 -0.36 35.23 -12.33
C SER A 316 -1.45 34.23 -12.76
N THR A 317 -1.09 32.93 -12.89
CA THR A 317 -2.05 31.90 -13.32
C THR A 317 -2.86 31.36 -12.14
N LYS A 318 -4.15 31.11 -12.34
CA LYS A 318 -5.05 30.53 -11.33
C LYS A 318 -4.53 29.17 -10.85
N HIS A 319 -4.23 29.04 -9.56
CA HIS A 319 -3.76 27.81 -8.94
C HIS A 319 -4.93 27.05 -8.32
N ARG A 320 -5.11 25.77 -8.68
CA ARG A 320 -6.25 24.93 -8.28
C ARG A 320 -6.52 24.89 -6.78
N SER A 321 -5.47 24.82 -5.94
CA SER A 321 -5.64 24.67 -4.49
C SER A 321 -6.11 25.91 -3.78
N ILE A 322 -5.77 27.11 -4.29
CA ILE A 322 -6.15 28.41 -3.69
C ILE A 322 -7.30 29.05 -4.45
N GLY A 323 -7.66 28.53 -5.63
CA GLY A 323 -8.79 29.01 -6.43
C GLY A 323 -8.60 30.37 -7.12
N MET A 324 -7.40 30.96 -6.99
CA MET A 324 -6.98 32.24 -7.56
C MET A 324 -5.50 32.20 -7.95
N SER A 325 -4.95 33.28 -8.49
CA SER A 325 -3.50 33.34 -8.75
C SER A 325 -2.70 33.47 -7.45
N PRO A 326 -1.46 32.94 -7.41
CA PRO A 326 -0.56 33.15 -6.27
C PRO A 326 -0.37 34.63 -5.91
N SER A 327 -0.25 35.50 -6.91
CA SER A 327 -0.16 36.94 -6.70
C SER A 327 -1.41 37.53 -6.02
N ASP A 328 -2.59 37.10 -6.43
CA ASP A 328 -3.85 37.53 -5.80
C ASP A 328 -4.00 36.99 -4.39
N ALA A 329 -3.57 35.77 -4.12
CA ALA A 329 -3.65 35.17 -2.79
C ALA A 329 -2.79 35.90 -1.74
N ARG A 330 -1.76 36.67 -2.15
CA ARG A 330 -0.96 37.49 -1.26
C ARG A 330 -1.66 38.80 -0.84
N LYS A 331 -2.64 39.28 -1.61
CA LYS A 331 -3.42 40.46 -1.28
C LYS A 331 -4.22 40.29 0.01
N PRO A 332 -4.20 41.19 0.97
CA PRO A 332 -4.91 41.04 2.25
C PRO A 332 -6.41 40.68 2.08
N SER A 333 -7.08 41.34 1.13
CA SER A 333 -8.51 41.11 0.82
C SER A 333 -8.83 39.68 0.43
N ASN A 334 -7.89 38.93 -0.13
CA ASN A 334 -8.12 37.62 -0.70
C ASN A 334 -7.68 36.47 0.22
N ARG A 335 -6.96 36.77 1.31
CA ARG A 335 -6.37 35.75 2.20
C ARG A 335 -7.41 34.82 2.82
N GLN A 336 -8.55 35.37 3.25
CA GLN A 336 -9.64 34.57 3.84
C GLN A 336 -10.22 33.58 2.83
N GLN A 337 -10.43 34.02 1.59
CA GLN A 337 -10.95 33.13 0.54
C GLN A 337 -9.92 32.06 0.15
N ALA A 338 -8.63 32.43 0.04
CA ALA A 338 -7.54 31.50 -0.19
C ALA A 338 -7.45 30.43 0.93
N PHE A 339 -7.58 30.85 2.18
CA PHE A 339 -7.62 29.95 3.34
C PHE A 339 -8.79 28.95 3.26
N LYS A 340 -10.00 29.44 2.99
CA LYS A 340 -11.18 28.56 2.80
C LYS A 340 -10.94 27.52 1.69
N ASN A 341 -10.44 27.95 0.54
CA ASN A 341 -10.15 27.08 -0.59
C ASN A 341 -9.08 26.03 -0.27
N LEU A 342 -8.04 26.40 0.48
CA LEU A 342 -6.96 25.48 0.87
C LEU A 342 -7.41 24.39 1.83
N TYR A 343 -8.28 24.74 2.80
CA TYR A 343 -8.42 23.90 3.99
C TYR A 343 -9.84 23.39 4.26
N PHE A 344 -10.88 24.12 3.87
CA PHE A 344 -12.26 23.76 4.24
C PHE A 344 -12.61 22.30 3.87
N LYS A 345 -12.49 21.95 2.60
CA LYS A 345 -12.75 20.57 2.14
C LYS A 345 -11.81 19.54 2.75
N LYS A 346 -10.56 19.93 3.01
CA LYS A 346 -9.56 19.03 3.60
C LYS A 346 -9.84 18.72 5.07
N VAL A 347 -10.26 19.72 5.84
CA VAL A 347 -10.68 19.55 7.24
C VAL A 347 -11.91 18.68 7.30
N GLN A 348 -12.95 19.01 6.52
CA GLN A 348 -14.20 18.26 6.49
C GLN A 348 -13.99 16.78 6.14
N SER A 349 -13.18 16.49 5.11
CA SER A 349 -12.91 15.10 4.68
C SER A 349 -12.05 14.29 5.63
N ARG A 350 -11.33 14.92 6.57
CA ARG A 350 -10.40 14.28 7.51
C ARG A 350 -10.87 14.31 8.97
N ASN A 351 -11.95 15.03 9.24
CA ASN A 351 -12.56 15.06 10.59
C ASN A 351 -13.29 13.73 10.83
N LYS A 352 -12.56 12.75 11.36
CA LYS A 352 -13.05 11.41 11.65
C LYS A 352 -12.77 11.09 13.12
N GLN A 353 -13.63 10.27 13.72
CA GLN A 353 -13.34 9.69 15.02
C GLN A 353 -12.18 8.70 14.91
N PRO A 354 -11.32 8.63 15.92
CA PRO A 354 -10.26 7.62 15.98
C PRO A 354 -10.83 6.21 15.94
N LYS A 355 -10.25 5.36 15.12
CA LYS A 355 -10.65 3.94 14.99
C LYS A 355 -10.14 3.09 16.15
N TYR A 356 -8.99 3.45 16.69
CA TYR A 356 -8.32 2.70 17.75
C TYR A 356 -8.20 3.54 19.02
N LYS A 357 -8.02 2.87 20.15
CA LYS A 357 -7.83 3.48 21.47
C LYS A 357 -6.49 3.09 22.08
N VAL A 358 -6.05 3.84 23.09
CA VAL A 358 -4.86 3.50 23.89
C VAL A 358 -5.03 2.10 24.50
N GLY A 359 -3.99 1.29 24.43
CA GLY A 359 -3.97 -0.10 24.87
C GLY A 359 -4.34 -1.12 23.78
N ASP A 360 -4.90 -0.71 22.65
CA ASP A 360 -5.18 -1.63 21.54
C ASP A 360 -3.87 -2.23 20.99
N LYS A 361 -3.89 -3.56 20.79
CA LYS A 361 -2.80 -4.28 20.12
C LYS A 361 -3.00 -4.24 18.61
N VAL A 362 -1.94 -3.90 17.89
CA VAL A 362 -1.98 -3.69 16.44
C VAL A 362 -0.76 -4.25 15.75
N ARG A 363 -0.93 -4.62 14.47
CA ARG A 363 0.14 -4.89 13.52
C ARG A 363 0.32 -3.69 12.60
N ILE A 364 1.52 -3.45 12.10
CA ILE A 364 1.82 -2.38 11.15
C ILE A 364 1.87 -2.92 9.73
N SER A 365 1.50 -2.09 8.76
CA SER A 365 1.61 -2.44 7.35
C SER A 365 3.07 -2.54 6.91
N VAL A 366 3.42 -3.62 6.20
CA VAL A 366 4.76 -3.81 5.65
C VAL A 366 4.92 -3.00 4.37
N LYS A 367 5.95 -2.16 4.31
CA LYS A 367 6.34 -1.48 3.06
C LYS A 367 6.90 -2.52 2.10
N LYS A 368 6.23 -2.74 0.99
CA LYS A 368 6.69 -3.64 -0.08
C LYS A 368 7.44 -2.85 -1.12
N ASP A 369 8.54 -3.40 -1.60
CA ASP A 369 9.25 -2.87 -2.76
C ASP A 369 8.38 -2.96 -4.01
N ILE A 370 8.71 -2.17 -5.03
CA ILE A 370 7.95 -2.08 -6.29
C ILE A 370 7.82 -3.46 -6.98
N PHE A 371 8.84 -4.32 -6.81
CA PHE A 371 8.89 -5.67 -7.38
C PHE A 371 8.46 -6.77 -6.40
N ALA A 372 8.00 -6.42 -5.19
CA ALA A 372 7.55 -7.42 -4.23
C ALA A 372 6.32 -8.15 -4.75
N LYS A 373 6.39 -9.48 -4.72
CA LYS A 373 5.31 -10.34 -5.19
C LYS A 373 4.05 -10.17 -4.32
N GLY A 374 2.87 -10.21 -4.96
CA GLY A 374 1.60 -9.91 -4.30
C GLY A 374 1.22 -10.87 -3.17
N PHE A 375 1.74 -12.09 -3.18
CA PHE A 375 1.46 -13.13 -2.19
C PHE A 375 2.25 -13.00 -0.87
N THR A 376 3.21 -12.07 -0.77
CA THR A 376 3.92 -11.83 0.50
C THR A 376 3.02 -11.16 1.53
N VAL A 377 3.33 -11.32 2.82
CA VAL A 377 2.57 -10.73 3.93
C VAL A 377 2.41 -9.21 3.77
N ASN A 378 1.28 -8.69 4.19
CA ASN A 378 0.96 -7.26 4.16
C ASN A 378 1.13 -6.59 5.52
N TRP A 379 1.10 -7.38 6.60
CA TRP A 379 1.15 -6.91 7.98
C TRP A 379 2.32 -7.53 8.72
N SER A 380 2.84 -6.80 9.70
CA SER A 380 3.99 -7.25 10.51
C SER A 380 3.63 -8.46 11.36
N ASP A 381 4.58 -9.38 11.53
CA ASP A 381 4.50 -10.43 12.54
C ASP A 381 4.56 -9.83 13.95
N LYS A 382 5.39 -8.80 14.14
CA LYS A 382 5.52 -8.08 15.39
C LYS A 382 4.25 -7.32 15.72
N ILE A 383 3.85 -7.41 17.00
CA ILE A 383 2.67 -6.76 17.57
C ILE A 383 3.12 -5.53 18.34
N TYR A 384 2.36 -4.46 18.23
CA TYR A 384 2.62 -3.18 18.89
C TYR A 384 1.40 -2.78 19.71
N THR A 385 1.62 -1.96 20.73
CA THR A 385 0.54 -1.41 21.55
C THR A 385 0.39 0.09 21.29
N ILE A 386 -0.83 0.56 21.09
CA ILE A 386 -1.12 1.99 20.95
C ILE A 386 -0.93 2.66 22.30
N ILE A 387 -0.05 3.65 22.38
CA ILE A 387 0.27 4.42 23.60
C ILE A 387 -0.36 5.80 23.59
N GLU A 388 -0.63 6.37 22.41
CA GLU A 388 -1.22 7.71 22.30
C GLU A 388 -2.08 7.84 21.03
N VAL A 389 -3.24 8.48 21.18
CA VAL A 389 -4.11 8.87 20.07
C VAL A 389 -4.00 10.38 19.87
N LEU A 390 -3.39 10.78 18.76
CA LEU A 390 -3.19 12.17 18.42
C LEU A 390 -4.41 12.75 17.70
N LYS A 391 -4.96 13.85 18.21
CA LYS A 391 -6.08 14.60 17.61
C LYS A 391 -5.64 15.38 16.38
N THR A 392 -5.05 14.69 15.38
CA THR A 392 -4.67 15.25 14.08
C THR A 392 -5.80 15.06 13.06
N LEU A 393 -5.67 15.64 11.87
CA LEU A 393 -6.64 15.53 10.78
C LEU A 393 -6.01 14.86 9.55
N PRO A 394 -6.27 13.54 9.32
CA PRO A 394 -7.03 12.60 10.15
C PRO A 394 -6.27 12.21 11.43
N PRO A 395 -6.94 11.55 12.40
CA PRO A 395 -6.29 11.04 13.60
C PRO A 395 -5.08 10.17 13.28
N THR A 396 -4.07 10.21 14.14
CA THR A 396 -2.87 9.37 14.04
C THR A 396 -2.51 8.80 15.40
N TYR A 397 -1.67 7.79 15.41
CA TYR A 397 -1.36 7.00 16.60
C TYR A 397 0.14 6.91 16.82
N LYS A 398 0.57 6.97 18.07
CA LYS A 398 1.88 6.50 18.49
C LYS A 398 1.77 5.08 19.02
N ILE A 399 2.75 4.28 18.71
CA ILE A 399 2.81 2.88 19.11
C ILE A 399 4.15 2.57 19.75
N ARG A 400 4.17 1.55 20.59
CA ARG A 400 5.39 0.97 21.14
C ARG A 400 5.39 -0.54 20.94
N ASP A 401 6.55 -1.11 20.89
CA ASP A 401 6.72 -2.54 21.18
C ASP A 401 6.89 -2.76 22.68
N ASP A 402 7.35 -3.94 23.08
CA ASP A 402 7.54 -4.27 24.50
C ASP A 402 8.67 -3.49 25.17
N ARG A 403 9.55 -2.82 24.41
CA ARG A 403 10.78 -2.16 24.88
C ARG A 403 10.77 -0.66 24.67
N GLU A 404 10.41 -0.20 23.47
CA GLU A 404 10.56 1.20 23.09
C GLU A 404 9.40 1.74 22.25
N GLU A 405 9.24 3.06 22.26
CA GLU A 405 8.33 3.78 21.39
C GLU A 405 8.88 3.78 19.97
N ILE A 406 8.04 3.42 19.00
CA ILE A 406 8.40 3.47 17.59
C ILE A 406 8.34 4.91 17.10
N LYS A 407 9.44 5.40 16.57
CA LYS A 407 9.55 6.77 16.05
C LYS A 407 8.53 7.03 14.95
N GLY A 408 7.79 8.12 15.06
CA GLY A 408 6.81 8.56 14.08
C GLY A 408 5.37 8.38 14.54
N THR A 409 4.45 8.51 13.59
CA THR A 409 3.01 8.37 13.83
C THR A 409 2.39 7.57 12.70
N PHE A 410 1.36 6.80 13.03
CA PHE A 410 0.70 5.88 12.11
C PHE A 410 -0.75 6.31 11.85
N TYR A 411 -1.24 6.08 10.65
CA TYR A 411 -2.65 6.29 10.28
C TYR A 411 -3.48 5.03 10.50
N ASP A 412 -4.81 5.17 10.59
CA ASP A 412 -5.75 4.05 10.68
C ASP A 412 -5.45 2.93 9.67
N GLN A 413 -5.06 3.31 8.43
CA GLN A 413 -4.85 2.39 7.31
C GLN A 413 -3.49 1.67 7.36
N GLU A 414 -2.59 2.15 8.19
CA GLU A 414 -1.27 1.56 8.43
C GLU A 414 -1.27 0.63 9.64
N LEU A 415 -2.40 0.55 10.34
CA LEU A 415 -2.60 -0.27 11.52
C LEU A 415 -3.73 -1.29 11.32
N GLN A 416 -3.54 -2.48 11.85
CA GLN A 416 -4.54 -3.55 11.91
C GLN A 416 -4.67 -4.03 13.36
N LYS A 417 -5.88 -3.95 13.93
CA LYS A 417 -6.13 -4.49 15.27
C LYS A 417 -5.99 -6.00 15.26
N THR A 418 -5.33 -6.54 16.27
CA THR A 418 -5.22 -7.97 16.49
C THR A 418 -5.61 -8.30 17.94
N SER A 419 -6.25 -9.44 18.12
CA SER A 419 -6.53 -10.02 19.46
C SER A 419 -5.54 -11.15 19.79
N GLU A 420 -4.74 -11.56 18.84
CA GLU A 420 -3.85 -12.72 18.97
C GLU A 420 -2.53 -12.35 19.67
N ASN A 421 -2.16 -13.17 20.63
CA ASN A 421 -0.85 -13.14 21.29
C ASN A 421 0.09 -14.22 20.75
N THR A 422 -0.19 -14.76 19.58
CA THR A 422 0.53 -15.88 18.99
C THR A 422 1.69 -15.38 18.14
N PHE A 423 2.87 -15.94 18.33
CA PHE A 423 4.10 -15.58 17.64
C PHE A 423 4.57 -16.73 16.79
N ARG A 424 5.07 -16.46 15.58
CA ARG A 424 5.64 -17.49 14.69
C ARG A 424 7.10 -17.75 15.03
N ILE A 425 7.48 -19.03 15.09
CA ILE A 425 8.87 -19.44 15.25
C ILE A 425 9.56 -19.34 13.88
N GLU A 426 10.66 -18.56 13.81
CA GLU A 426 11.50 -18.49 12.61
C GLU A 426 12.40 -19.73 12.53
N LYS A 427 13.03 -20.09 13.65
CA LYS A 427 13.82 -21.32 13.78
C LYS A 427 14.04 -21.72 15.24
N VAL A 428 14.23 -23.01 15.48
CA VAL A 428 14.72 -23.52 16.75
C VAL A 428 16.24 -23.40 16.76
N LEU A 429 16.77 -22.70 17.76
CA LEU A 429 18.22 -22.45 17.90
C LEU A 429 18.90 -23.54 18.69
N ARG A 430 18.24 -24.08 19.74
CA ARG A 430 18.81 -25.06 20.66
C ARG A 430 17.72 -25.78 21.43
N TRP A 431 17.98 -27.04 21.77
CA TRP A 431 17.16 -27.86 22.66
C TRP A 431 17.85 -28.06 24.01
N LYS A 432 17.08 -28.15 25.10
CA LYS A 432 17.52 -28.60 26.42
C LYS A 432 16.43 -29.45 27.08
N LYS A 433 16.85 -30.32 28.00
CA LYS A 433 15.94 -31.04 28.90
C LYS A 433 16.14 -30.50 30.31
N GLN A 434 15.07 -30.04 30.97
CA GLN A 434 15.11 -29.49 32.32
C GLN A 434 13.91 -30.04 33.10
N ASN A 435 14.16 -30.62 34.28
CA ASN A 435 13.12 -31.24 35.11
C ASN A 435 12.26 -32.27 34.36
N GLY A 436 12.88 -33.12 33.55
CA GLY A 436 12.16 -34.12 32.75
C GLY A 436 11.45 -33.60 31.51
N LYS A 437 11.29 -32.27 31.35
CA LYS A 437 10.58 -31.63 30.23
C LYS A 437 11.56 -31.08 29.20
N ARG A 438 11.24 -31.30 27.92
CA ARG A 438 12.04 -30.80 26.79
C ARG A 438 11.61 -29.37 26.45
N GLN A 439 12.60 -28.48 26.23
CA GLN A 439 12.39 -27.07 25.86
C GLN A 439 13.26 -26.72 24.66
N ALA A 440 12.75 -25.82 23.82
CA ALA A 440 13.48 -25.25 22.70
C ALA A 440 13.76 -23.76 22.92
N ARG A 441 14.97 -23.32 22.60
CA ARG A 441 15.27 -21.90 22.42
C ARG A 441 14.92 -21.51 21.00
N VAL A 442 13.96 -20.62 20.85
CA VAL A 442 13.42 -20.24 19.54
C VAL A 442 13.77 -18.81 19.17
N LYS A 443 13.90 -18.56 17.88
CA LYS A 443 13.92 -17.23 17.28
C LYS A 443 12.54 -16.97 16.70
N TRP A 444 11.99 -15.79 16.99
CA TRP A 444 10.66 -15.38 16.56
C TRP A 444 10.70 -14.61 15.24
N VAL A 445 9.77 -14.86 14.34
CA VAL A 445 9.67 -14.15 13.05
C VAL A 445 9.41 -12.65 13.30
N GLY A 446 10.24 -11.80 12.69
CA GLY A 446 10.10 -10.34 12.81
C GLY A 446 10.66 -9.72 14.09
N TYR A 447 11.25 -10.52 14.98
CA TYR A 447 11.90 -10.07 16.20
C TYR A 447 13.42 -10.25 16.12
N ASP A 448 14.19 -9.38 16.73
CA ASP A 448 15.64 -9.52 16.83
C ASP A 448 16.05 -10.62 17.83
N SER A 449 17.33 -10.97 17.86
CA SER A 449 17.86 -12.07 18.69
C SER A 449 17.69 -11.88 20.20
N SER A 450 17.43 -10.65 20.67
CA SER A 450 17.22 -10.35 22.09
C SER A 450 15.88 -10.84 22.60
N TYR A 451 14.95 -11.16 21.73
CA TYR A 451 13.64 -11.77 22.05
C TYR A 451 13.67 -13.30 22.06
N ASN A 452 14.81 -13.92 21.69
CA ASN A 452 14.95 -15.37 21.70
C ASN A 452 14.64 -15.92 23.11
N SER A 453 13.67 -16.81 23.20
CA SER A 453 13.17 -17.35 24.47
C SER A 453 13.14 -18.87 24.48
N TRP A 454 13.13 -19.44 25.69
CA TRP A 454 12.92 -20.85 25.88
C TRP A 454 11.42 -21.11 26.04
N ILE A 455 10.89 -22.03 25.24
CA ILE A 455 9.50 -22.45 25.31
C ILE A 455 9.42 -23.98 25.48
N PRO A 456 8.40 -24.52 26.15
CA PRO A 456 8.16 -25.94 26.23
C PRO A 456 7.93 -26.57 24.84
N GLU A 457 8.38 -27.79 24.62
CA GLU A 457 8.13 -28.52 23.37
C GLU A 457 6.64 -28.62 23.06
N SER A 458 5.79 -28.73 24.09
CA SER A 458 4.33 -28.78 23.94
C SER A 458 3.70 -27.50 23.38
N GLU A 459 4.42 -26.37 23.42
CA GLU A 459 3.98 -25.10 22.83
C GLU A 459 4.46 -24.92 21.40
N ILE A 460 5.32 -25.83 20.91
CA ILE A 460 5.80 -25.83 19.52
C ILE A 460 4.81 -26.63 18.70
N THR A 461 3.83 -25.92 18.16
CA THR A 461 2.90 -26.50 17.18
C THR A 461 3.46 -26.27 15.78
N ASN A 462 3.71 -27.37 15.03
CA ASN A 462 4.13 -27.38 13.62
C ASN A 462 5.50 -26.75 13.32
N TYR A 463 6.55 -27.17 13.99
CA TYR A 463 7.89 -27.07 13.45
C TYR A 463 8.13 -28.28 12.54
N GLY A 464 8.01 -28.08 11.22
CA GLY A 464 8.40 -29.12 10.26
C GLY A 464 9.90 -29.33 10.36
N ASP A 465 10.31 -30.59 10.41
CA ASP A 465 11.72 -30.99 10.29
C ASP A 465 12.30 -30.36 9.01
N GLN A 466 13.24 -29.42 9.18
CA GLN A 466 14.17 -28.97 8.16
C GLN A 466 15.52 -29.59 8.43
#